data_7fa84a95ca58c974986b9adeafd2f581
#
_entry.id   7fa84a95ca58c974986b9adeafd2f581
#
_cell.length_a   1.000
_cell.length_b   1.000
_cell.length_c   1.000
_cell.angle_alpha   90.00
_cell.angle_beta   90.00
_cell.angle_gamma   90.00
#
_symmetry.space_group_name_H-M   'P 1'
#
loop_
_entity.id
_entity.type
_entity.pdbx_description
1 polymer ?
#
loop_
_entity_poly.entity_id
_entity_poly.type
_entity_poly.pdbx_seq_one_letter_code
_entity_poly.pdbx_strand_id
1 'polypeptide(L)'
;AKLFTTYISTVNYNDIKYKYNTTATISNMDFLKSLIKYLIIALFFVMGIIVLMVAFKKHKKEKLGKDDKLKYIDIMTSLKNRNYLNHNIPKWEENVIYPQAVIVIDLNNIKDINDNYGVEEGDNEIKKAASILINNQLEKTDIIRTDGNEFLIYMVGYEEKAVIAYTRKIHKELKELPHQYGASIGYSMILDDIKTIEDAINEATILMRQQKEKK
;
A
#
# COMPACT_ATOMS: atom_id res chain seq x y z
N ALA A 1 26.07 11.15 -93.79
CA ALA A 1 26.73 12.04 -92.81
C ALA A 1 25.92 13.34 -92.61
N LYS A 2 25.52 14.07 -93.69
CA LYS A 2 24.83 15.39 -93.59
C LYS A 2 23.43 15.28 -92.86
N LEU A 3 22.65 14.24 -93.01
CA LEU A 3 21.35 14.08 -92.37
C LEU A 3 21.50 13.89 -90.83
N PHE A 4 22.56 13.24 -90.38
CA PHE A 4 22.78 12.98 -88.95
C PHE A 4 23.22 14.26 -88.22
N THR A 5 24.04 15.06 -88.86
CA THR A 5 24.48 16.37 -88.30
C THR A 5 23.33 17.38 -88.23
N THR A 6 22.40 17.37 -89.19
CA THR A 6 21.23 18.26 -89.15
C THR A 6 20.24 17.84 -88.04
N TYR A 7 20.07 16.53 -87.74
CA TYR A 7 19.25 16.10 -86.66
C TYR A 7 19.80 16.45 -85.27
N ILE A 8 21.09 16.34 -85.09
CA ILE A 8 21.78 16.75 -83.82
C ILE A 8 21.69 18.24 -83.60
N SER A 9 21.76 19.06 -84.66
CA SER A 9 21.69 20.54 -84.54
C SER A 9 20.27 21.04 -84.17
N THR A 10 19.24 20.26 -84.39
CA THR A 10 17.88 20.64 -84.01
C THR A 10 17.51 20.24 -82.55
N VAL A 11 18.33 19.43 -81.94
CA VAL A 11 18.07 19.01 -80.52
C VAL A 11 18.63 20.06 -79.58
N ASN A 12 17.75 20.81 -78.94
CA ASN A 12 18.18 21.81 -77.96
C ASN A 12 18.60 21.08 -76.65
N TYR A 13 19.90 20.91 -76.53
CA TYR A 13 20.53 20.28 -75.36
C TYR A 13 20.07 20.89 -74.00
N ASN A 14 19.86 22.20 -74.00
CA ASN A 14 19.43 22.92 -72.83
C ASN A 14 17.98 22.54 -72.41
N ASP A 15 17.06 22.32 -73.36
CA ASP A 15 15.70 21.91 -73.11
C ASP A 15 15.64 20.48 -72.56
N ILE A 16 16.47 19.59 -73.11
CA ILE A 16 16.58 18.22 -72.61
C ILE A 16 17.14 18.22 -71.19
N LYS A 17 18.20 18.97 -70.96
CA LYS A 17 18.81 19.09 -69.63
C LYS A 17 17.85 19.71 -68.62
N TYR A 18 17.10 20.73 -68.98
CA TYR A 18 16.09 21.36 -68.11
C TYR A 18 14.96 20.38 -67.81
N LYS A 19 14.41 19.68 -68.81
CA LYS A 19 13.35 18.68 -68.64
C LYS A 19 13.80 17.53 -67.76
N TYR A 20 15.05 17.07 -67.86
CA TYR A 20 15.59 15.97 -67.06
C TYR A 20 15.80 16.41 -65.62
N ASN A 21 16.34 17.61 -65.37
CA ASN A 21 16.51 18.13 -64.03
C ASN A 21 15.17 18.41 -63.31
N THR A 22 14.16 18.94 -64.05
CA THR A 22 12.81 19.16 -63.47
C THR A 22 12.13 17.87 -63.12
N THR A 23 12.22 16.81 -63.98
CA THR A 23 11.63 15.52 -63.70
C THR A 23 12.30 14.84 -62.48
N ALA A 24 13.61 14.91 -62.38
CA ALA A 24 14.35 14.37 -61.26
C ALA A 24 14.02 15.09 -59.94
N THR A 25 13.87 16.43 -59.95
CA THR A 25 13.52 17.25 -58.77
C THR A 25 12.08 16.97 -58.35
N ILE A 26 11.13 16.79 -59.22
CA ILE A 26 9.74 16.44 -58.93
C ILE A 26 9.68 15.05 -58.28
N SER A 27 10.38 14.05 -58.86
CA SER A 27 10.47 12.71 -58.30
C SER A 27 11.05 12.69 -56.88
N ASN A 28 12.09 13.47 -56.62
CA ASN A 28 12.68 13.59 -55.27
C ASN A 28 11.74 14.27 -54.27
N MET A 29 10.96 15.25 -54.70
CA MET A 29 9.99 15.94 -53.85
C MET A 29 8.84 15.01 -53.46
N ASP A 30 8.35 14.19 -54.37
CA ASP A 30 7.27 13.23 -54.11
C ASP A 30 7.75 12.08 -53.21
N PHE A 31 8.97 11.61 -53.38
CA PHE A 31 9.61 10.68 -52.47
C PHE A 31 9.76 11.27 -51.05
N LEU A 32 10.20 12.52 -50.93
CA LEU A 32 10.36 13.19 -49.63
C LEU A 32 9.02 13.37 -48.91
N LYS A 33 7.98 13.78 -49.64
CA LYS A 33 6.59 13.85 -49.09
C LYS A 33 6.10 12.51 -48.55
N SER A 34 6.35 11.44 -49.31
CA SER A 34 5.99 10.07 -48.90
C SER A 34 6.73 9.64 -47.66
N LEU A 35 8.03 9.91 -47.57
CA LEU A 35 8.88 9.60 -46.42
C LEU A 35 8.40 10.35 -45.16
N ILE A 36 8.10 11.65 -45.27
CA ILE A 36 7.56 12.45 -44.17
C ILE A 36 6.22 11.88 -43.69
N LYS A 37 5.32 11.49 -44.59
CA LYS A 37 4.03 10.86 -44.24
C LYS A 37 4.23 9.60 -43.43
N TYR A 38 5.13 8.71 -43.81
CA TYR A 38 5.41 7.48 -43.06
C TYR A 38 6.08 7.73 -41.72
N LEU A 39 6.97 8.73 -41.63
CA LEU A 39 7.57 9.16 -40.37
C LEU A 39 6.51 9.66 -39.37
N ILE A 40 5.55 10.47 -39.86
CA ILE A 40 4.45 10.96 -39.00
C ILE A 40 3.61 9.78 -38.49
N ILE A 41 3.26 8.82 -39.35
CA ILE A 41 2.50 7.62 -38.95
C ILE A 41 3.28 6.81 -37.90
N ALA A 42 4.58 6.61 -38.11
CA ALA A 42 5.44 5.90 -37.17
C ALA A 42 5.50 6.62 -35.81
N LEU A 43 5.58 7.97 -35.82
CA LEU A 43 5.59 8.78 -34.61
C LEU A 43 4.29 8.63 -33.81
N PHE A 44 3.13 8.66 -34.47
CA PHE A 44 1.84 8.42 -33.82
C PHE A 44 1.74 7.01 -33.24
N PHE A 45 2.26 6.00 -33.94
CA PHE A 45 2.29 4.63 -33.44
C PHE A 45 3.15 4.47 -32.20
N VAL A 46 4.34 5.05 -32.18
CA VAL A 46 5.23 5.07 -31.01
C VAL A 46 4.59 5.80 -29.84
N MET A 47 3.95 6.95 -30.09
CA MET A 47 3.22 7.69 -29.05
C MET A 47 2.07 6.88 -28.46
N GLY A 48 1.32 6.15 -29.29
CA GLY A 48 0.28 5.22 -28.84
C GLY A 48 0.81 4.12 -27.91
N ILE A 49 1.96 3.53 -28.26
CA ILE A 49 2.62 2.52 -27.41
C ILE A 49 3.03 3.11 -26.06
N ILE A 50 3.59 4.31 -26.05
CA ILE A 50 4.00 5.01 -24.80
C ILE A 50 2.78 5.25 -23.91
N VAL A 51 1.68 5.75 -24.46
CA VAL A 51 0.42 5.96 -23.72
C VAL A 51 -0.10 4.65 -23.12
N LEU A 52 -0.10 3.58 -23.89
CA LEU A 52 -0.49 2.25 -23.40
C LEU A 52 0.44 1.78 -22.27
N MET A 53 1.75 1.91 -22.42
CA MET A 53 2.72 1.53 -21.37
C MET A 53 2.49 2.31 -20.06
N VAL A 54 2.23 3.62 -20.15
CA VAL A 54 1.93 4.46 -18.98
C VAL A 54 0.62 4.04 -18.33
N ALA A 55 -0.42 3.78 -19.12
CA ALA A 55 -1.71 3.30 -18.63
C ALA A 55 -1.59 1.94 -17.94
N PHE A 56 -0.86 0.99 -18.53
CA PHE A 56 -0.58 -0.32 -17.91
C PHE A 56 0.21 -0.18 -16.61
N LYS A 57 1.23 0.68 -16.57
CA LYS A 57 2.04 0.93 -15.37
C LYS A 57 1.19 1.53 -14.25
N LYS A 58 0.30 2.47 -14.56
CA LYS A 58 -0.64 3.06 -13.60
C LYS A 58 -1.63 2.03 -13.05
N HIS A 59 -2.25 1.23 -13.93
CA HIS A 59 -3.19 0.18 -13.53
C HIS A 59 -2.53 -0.91 -12.66
N LYS A 60 -1.31 -1.33 -12.99
CA LYS A 60 -0.52 -2.29 -12.19
C LYS A 60 -0.19 -1.72 -10.80
N LYS A 61 0.15 -0.42 -10.70
CA LYS A 61 0.44 0.25 -9.43
C LYS A 61 -0.82 0.37 -8.55
N GLU A 62 -1.98 0.66 -9.12
CA GLU A 62 -3.26 0.72 -8.40
C GLU A 62 -3.70 -0.67 -7.89
N LYS A 63 -3.50 -1.72 -8.69
CA LYS A 63 -3.83 -3.10 -8.31
C LYS A 63 -2.91 -3.59 -7.18
N LEU A 64 -1.59 -3.37 -7.29
CA LEU A 64 -0.62 -3.69 -6.22
C LEU A 64 -0.95 -2.97 -4.91
N GLY A 65 -1.32 -1.69 -4.97
CA GLY A 65 -1.69 -0.94 -3.77
C GLY A 65 -3.00 -1.39 -3.11
N LYS A 66 -3.93 -2.00 -3.85
CA LYS A 66 -5.14 -2.63 -3.30
C LYS A 66 -4.83 -3.99 -2.67
N ASP A 67 -4.04 -4.82 -3.35
CA ASP A 67 -3.63 -6.13 -2.86
C ASP A 67 -2.77 -5.99 -1.58
N ASP A 68 -1.88 -4.99 -1.50
CA ASP A 68 -1.09 -4.70 -0.30
C ASP A 68 -1.95 -4.23 0.88
N LYS A 69 -2.99 -3.42 0.63
CA LYS A 69 -3.94 -3.03 1.68
C LYS A 69 -4.70 -4.24 2.23
N LEU A 70 -5.22 -5.11 1.36
CA LEU A 70 -5.92 -6.33 1.78
C LEU A 70 -4.99 -7.30 2.51
N LYS A 71 -3.70 -7.32 2.19
CA LYS A 71 -2.71 -8.17 2.85
C LYS A 71 -2.48 -7.80 4.31
N TYR A 72 -2.57 -6.51 4.67
CA TYR A 72 -2.19 -5.98 5.98
C TYR A 72 -3.35 -5.45 6.82
N ILE A 73 -4.58 -5.53 6.33
CA ILE A 73 -5.78 -5.08 7.04
C ILE A 73 -6.66 -6.30 7.40
N ASP A 74 -7.20 -6.29 8.60
CA ASP A 74 -8.26 -7.21 9.03
C ASP A 74 -9.60 -6.73 8.48
N ILE A 75 -10.26 -7.59 7.69
CA ILE A 75 -11.48 -7.23 6.96
C ILE A 75 -12.66 -6.97 7.92
N MET A 76 -12.71 -7.67 9.06
CA MET A 76 -13.81 -7.55 10.01
C MET A 76 -13.75 -6.25 10.80
N THR A 77 -12.57 -5.82 11.22
CA THR A 77 -12.38 -4.70 12.13
C THR A 77 -11.80 -3.46 11.45
N SER A 78 -11.29 -3.57 10.22
CA SER A 78 -10.53 -2.54 9.50
C SER A 78 -9.22 -2.12 10.19
N LEU A 79 -8.82 -2.79 11.27
CA LEU A 79 -7.53 -2.63 11.92
C LEU A 79 -6.41 -3.29 11.08
N LYS A 80 -5.17 -3.02 11.44
CA LYS A 80 -4.02 -3.77 10.94
C LYS A 80 -4.13 -5.23 11.42
N ASN A 81 -3.61 -6.18 10.63
CA ASN A 81 -3.66 -7.60 10.96
C ASN A 81 -2.30 -8.15 11.38
N ARG A 82 -2.23 -9.44 11.71
CA ARG A 82 -1.00 -10.14 12.10
C ARG A 82 0.10 -10.06 11.03
N ASN A 83 -0.24 -10.06 9.74
CA ASN A 83 0.76 -9.92 8.68
C ASN A 83 1.43 -8.54 8.71
N TYR A 84 0.67 -7.49 9.09
CA TYR A 84 1.23 -6.15 9.32
C TYR A 84 2.22 -6.18 10.49
N LEU A 85 1.85 -6.81 11.61
CA LEU A 85 2.71 -6.95 12.78
C LEU A 85 4.05 -7.59 12.40
N ASN A 86 3.99 -8.79 11.83
CA ASN A 86 5.18 -9.55 11.45
C ASN A 86 6.08 -8.81 10.45
N HIS A 87 5.49 -8.03 9.54
CA HIS A 87 6.24 -7.23 8.58
C HIS A 87 6.92 -6.01 9.20
N ASN A 88 6.38 -5.48 10.28
CA ASN A 88 6.87 -4.23 10.87
C ASN A 88 7.75 -4.42 12.12
N ILE A 89 7.73 -5.58 12.79
CA ILE A 89 8.61 -5.85 13.93
C ILE A 89 10.07 -5.49 13.61
N PRO A 90 10.70 -5.96 12.51
CA PRO A 90 12.09 -5.61 12.21
C PRO A 90 12.32 -4.10 12.06
N LYS A 91 11.34 -3.37 11.50
CA LYS A 91 11.43 -1.92 11.34
C LYS A 91 11.25 -1.17 12.66
N TRP A 92 10.45 -1.70 13.56
CA TRP A 92 10.25 -1.13 14.88
C TRP A 92 11.48 -1.33 15.78
N GLU A 93 12.22 -2.44 15.59
CA GLU A 93 13.48 -2.70 16.28
C GLU A 93 14.62 -1.77 15.82
N GLU A 94 14.56 -1.29 14.56
CA GLU A 94 15.46 -0.26 14.06
C GLU A 94 15.14 1.15 14.61
N ASN A 95 14.00 1.32 15.29
CA ASN A 95 13.58 2.62 15.80
C ASN A 95 14.35 3.01 17.05
N VAL A 96 15.06 4.13 16.97
CA VAL A 96 15.89 4.69 18.07
C VAL A 96 15.14 5.68 18.97
N ILE A 97 13.83 5.83 18.78
CA ILE A 97 13.00 6.75 19.58
C ILE A 97 12.44 5.99 20.77
N TYR A 98 12.88 6.35 21.97
CA TYR A 98 12.40 5.80 23.23
C TYR A 98 11.68 6.86 24.06
N PRO A 99 10.85 6.45 25.04
CA PRO A 99 10.40 5.08 25.31
C PRO A 99 9.44 4.56 24.24
N GLN A 100 9.38 3.23 24.09
CA GLN A 100 8.37 2.54 23.30
C GLN A 100 7.55 1.65 24.25
N ALA A 101 6.35 1.26 23.84
CA ALA A 101 5.52 0.37 24.62
C ALA A 101 4.72 -0.59 23.71
N VAL A 102 4.48 -1.78 24.23
CA VAL A 102 3.55 -2.77 23.66
C VAL A 102 2.43 -2.99 24.66
N ILE A 103 1.19 -2.96 24.21
CA ILE A 103 0.00 -3.32 24.98
C ILE A 103 -0.67 -4.49 24.30
N VAL A 104 -0.96 -5.56 25.03
CA VAL A 104 -1.73 -6.72 24.55
C VAL A 104 -3.08 -6.72 25.24
N ILE A 105 -4.15 -6.90 24.47
CA ILE A 105 -5.55 -6.86 24.90
C ILE A 105 -6.24 -8.13 24.42
N ASP A 106 -6.91 -8.85 25.31
CA ASP A 106 -7.72 -10.03 25.01
C ASP A 106 -9.15 -9.80 25.52
N LEU A 107 -10.14 -9.84 24.63
CA LEU A 107 -11.55 -9.74 25.02
C LEU A 107 -11.97 -11.00 25.75
N ASN A 108 -12.58 -10.81 26.91
CA ASN A 108 -12.99 -11.93 27.75
C ASN A 108 -14.26 -12.58 27.23
N ASN A 109 -14.38 -13.89 27.41
CA ASN A 109 -15.61 -14.67 27.25
C ASN A 109 -16.25 -14.58 25.84
N ILE A 110 -15.50 -14.28 24.79
CA ILE A 110 -16.04 -14.28 23.41
C ILE A 110 -16.57 -15.65 23.01
N LYS A 111 -15.95 -16.74 23.51
CA LYS A 111 -16.47 -18.09 23.29
C LYS A 111 -17.86 -18.28 23.92
N ASP A 112 -18.05 -17.82 25.16
CA ASP A 112 -19.34 -17.93 25.85
C ASP A 112 -20.42 -17.08 25.15
N ILE A 113 -20.06 -15.91 24.61
CA ILE A 113 -20.94 -15.09 23.78
C ILE A 113 -21.36 -15.89 22.53
N ASN A 114 -20.40 -16.50 21.83
CA ASN A 114 -20.67 -17.29 20.63
C ASN A 114 -21.58 -18.51 20.94
N ASP A 115 -21.31 -19.20 22.02
CA ASP A 115 -22.06 -20.41 22.42
C ASP A 115 -23.49 -20.07 22.85
N ASN A 116 -23.72 -18.93 23.51
CA ASN A 116 -25.04 -18.54 24.03
C ASN A 116 -25.87 -17.67 23.07
N TYR A 117 -25.22 -16.84 22.24
CA TYR A 117 -25.90 -15.82 21.43
C TYR A 117 -25.57 -15.93 19.93
N GLY A 118 -24.70 -16.87 19.55
CA GLY A 118 -24.26 -17.08 18.17
C GLY A 118 -23.00 -16.30 17.77
N VAL A 119 -22.32 -16.81 16.76
CA VAL A 119 -21.03 -16.28 16.26
C VAL A 119 -21.15 -14.83 15.81
N GLU A 120 -22.29 -14.45 15.24
CA GLU A 120 -22.53 -13.07 14.78
C GLU A 120 -22.47 -12.07 15.94
N GLU A 121 -22.96 -12.45 17.11
CA GLU A 121 -22.92 -11.56 18.29
C GLU A 121 -21.50 -11.41 18.85
N GLY A 122 -20.71 -12.50 18.88
CA GLY A 122 -19.29 -12.39 19.22
C GLY A 122 -18.50 -11.54 18.23
N ASP A 123 -18.80 -11.66 16.94
CA ASP A 123 -18.21 -10.78 15.90
C ASP A 123 -18.60 -9.31 16.11
N ASN A 124 -19.84 -9.03 16.52
CA ASN A 124 -20.29 -7.68 16.85
C ASN A 124 -19.55 -7.11 18.06
N GLU A 125 -19.31 -7.92 19.10
CA GLU A 125 -18.53 -7.54 20.28
C GLU A 125 -17.09 -7.14 19.88
N ILE A 126 -16.45 -7.96 19.03
CA ILE A 126 -15.10 -7.70 18.51
C ILE A 126 -15.06 -6.40 17.67
N LYS A 127 -16.07 -6.16 16.81
CA LYS A 127 -16.16 -4.93 15.99
C LYS A 127 -16.34 -3.69 16.87
N LYS A 128 -17.16 -3.78 17.92
CA LYS A 128 -17.36 -2.67 18.87
C LYS A 128 -16.08 -2.38 19.64
N ALA A 129 -15.37 -3.42 20.11
CA ALA A 129 -14.08 -3.28 20.75
C ALA A 129 -13.06 -2.60 19.82
N ALA A 130 -12.95 -3.03 18.56
CA ALA A 130 -12.10 -2.39 17.57
C ALA A 130 -12.46 -0.90 17.36
N SER A 131 -13.75 -0.56 17.34
CA SER A 131 -14.21 0.83 17.23
C SER A 131 -13.79 1.67 18.44
N ILE A 132 -13.84 1.12 19.67
CA ILE A 132 -13.33 1.77 20.88
C ILE A 132 -11.84 2.05 20.74
N LEU A 133 -11.04 1.06 20.28
CA LEU A 133 -9.60 1.23 20.09
C LEU A 133 -9.28 2.31 19.06
N ILE A 134 -9.99 2.32 17.91
CA ILE A 134 -9.82 3.32 16.85
C ILE A 134 -10.15 4.72 17.37
N ASN A 135 -11.27 4.89 18.08
CA ASN A 135 -11.70 6.19 18.62
C ASN A 135 -10.72 6.76 19.67
N ASN A 136 -9.94 5.89 20.30
CA ASN A 136 -8.95 6.25 21.29
C ASN A 136 -7.51 6.20 20.74
N GLN A 137 -7.32 6.03 19.42
CA GLN A 137 -5.99 5.97 18.85
C GLN A 137 -5.21 7.26 19.09
N LEU A 138 -4.00 7.12 19.59
CA LEU A 138 -3.07 8.21 19.80
C LEU A 138 -2.12 8.37 18.61
N GLU A 139 -1.45 9.51 18.51
CA GLU A 139 -0.41 9.71 17.51
C GLU A 139 0.74 8.70 17.68
N LYS A 140 1.41 8.35 16.60
CA LYS A 140 2.54 7.39 16.61
C LYS A 140 2.21 6.06 17.31
N THR A 141 0.97 5.58 17.12
CA THR A 141 0.53 4.27 17.57
C THR A 141 0.03 3.41 16.43
N ASP A 142 0.30 2.12 16.51
CA ASP A 142 -0.25 1.11 15.62
C ASP A 142 -1.18 0.20 16.39
N ILE A 143 -2.41 0.04 15.92
CA ILE A 143 -3.40 -0.87 16.50
C ILE A 143 -3.59 -2.05 15.56
N ILE A 144 -3.38 -3.25 16.07
CA ILE A 144 -3.34 -4.49 15.30
C ILE A 144 -4.30 -5.50 15.93
N ARG A 145 -5.08 -6.20 15.12
CA ARG A 145 -5.76 -7.42 15.53
C ARG A 145 -4.85 -8.60 15.23
N THR A 146 -4.36 -9.24 16.31
CA THR A 146 -3.34 -10.31 16.19
C THR A 146 -3.97 -11.69 16.04
N ASP A 147 -5.14 -11.89 16.64
CA ASP A 147 -5.89 -13.15 16.56
C ASP A 147 -7.39 -12.87 16.81
N GLY A 148 -8.22 -13.88 16.82
CA GLY A 148 -9.69 -13.84 16.97
C GLY A 148 -10.21 -12.69 17.83
N ASN A 149 -9.92 -12.71 19.12
CA ASN A 149 -10.34 -11.72 20.11
C ASN A 149 -9.16 -10.94 20.73
N GLU A 150 -7.95 -11.04 20.12
CA GLU A 150 -6.72 -10.42 20.65
C GLU A 150 -6.30 -9.22 19.81
N PHE A 151 -5.90 -8.15 20.50
CA PHE A 151 -5.36 -6.94 19.90
C PHE A 151 -4.00 -6.58 20.51
N LEU A 152 -3.17 -5.92 19.70
CA LEU A 152 -1.89 -5.38 20.10
C LEU A 152 -1.84 -3.90 19.73
N ILE A 153 -1.30 -3.07 20.64
CA ILE A 153 -1.03 -1.66 20.37
C ILE A 153 0.46 -1.44 20.57
N TYR A 154 1.13 -0.95 19.54
CA TYR A 154 2.50 -0.47 19.60
C TYR A 154 2.51 1.05 19.69
N MET A 155 3.29 1.62 20.59
CA MET A 155 3.35 3.05 20.91
C MET A 155 4.80 3.54 20.94
N VAL A 156 5.05 4.76 20.46
CA VAL A 156 6.39 5.36 20.41
C VAL A 156 6.37 6.75 21.06
N GLY A 157 7.33 7.00 21.99
CA GLY A 157 7.53 8.28 22.64
C GLY A 157 6.57 8.57 23.81
N TYR A 158 5.97 7.55 24.38
CA TYR A 158 5.05 7.69 25.52
C TYR A 158 5.71 7.19 26.81
N GLU A 159 5.80 8.08 27.81
CA GLU A 159 6.22 7.73 29.15
C GLU A 159 5.28 6.71 29.80
N GLU A 160 5.80 5.89 30.72
CA GLU A 160 5.04 4.82 31.36
C GLU A 160 3.73 5.31 32.03
N LYS A 161 3.75 6.50 32.66
CA LYS A 161 2.52 7.10 33.21
C LYS A 161 1.42 7.29 32.17
N ALA A 162 1.79 7.71 30.96
CA ALA A 162 0.84 7.91 29.86
C ALA A 162 0.32 6.57 29.36
N VAL A 163 1.18 5.55 29.26
CA VAL A 163 0.79 4.18 28.87
C VAL A 163 -0.20 3.60 29.90
N ILE A 164 0.08 3.74 31.18
CA ILE A 164 -0.81 3.29 32.27
C ILE A 164 -2.17 4.02 32.18
N ALA A 165 -2.17 5.33 32.02
CA ALA A 165 -3.40 6.12 31.93
C ALA A 165 -4.24 5.70 30.71
N TYR A 166 -3.59 5.51 29.55
CA TYR A 166 -4.22 5.02 28.34
C TYR A 166 -4.80 3.62 28.52
N THR A 167 -4.03 2.69 29.08
CA THR A 167 -4.46 1.31 29.35
C THR A 167 -5.68 1.28 30.26
N ARG A 168 -5.70 2.09 31.34
CA ARG A 168 -6.85 2.22 32.23
C ARG A 168 -8.10 2.78 31.53
N LYS A 169 -7.93 3.77 30.65
CA LYS A 169 -9.03 4.33 29.89
C LYS A 169 -9.63 3.27 28.96
N ILE A 170 -8.79 2.59 28.18
CA ILE A 170 -9.23 1.51 27.30
C ILE A 170 -9.92 0.37 28.08
N HIS A 171 -9.35 -0.05 29.21
CA HIS A 171 -9.95 -1.08 30.06
C HIS A 171 -11.35 -0.67 30.54
N LYS A 172 -11.53 0.59 30.94
CA LYS A 172 -12.85 1.10 31.37
C LYS A 172 -13.84 1.09 30.23
N GLU A 173 -13.48 1.59 29.05
CA GLU A 173 -14.38 1.65 27.89
C GLU A 173 -14.73 0.25 27.37
N LEU A 174 -13.79 -0.70 27.38
CA LEU A 174 -14.07 -2.09 27.01
C LEU A 174 -15.01 -2.82 27.99
N LYS A 175 -15.13 -2.36 29.24
CA LYS A 175 -16.15 -2.86 30.18
C LYS A 175 -17.57 -2.45 29.83
N GLU A 176 -17.72 -1.37 29.06
CA GLU A 176 -19.03 -0.88 28.60
C GLU A 176 -19.52 -1.60 27.32
N LEU A 177 -18.78 -2.62 26.85
CA LEU A 177 -19.24 -3.48 25.76
C LEU A 177 -20.56 -4.18 26.11
N PRO A 178 -21.41 -4.55 25.14
CA PRO A 178 -22.77 -5.05 25.39
C PRO A 178 -22.89 -6.16 26.40
N HIS A 179 -21.95 -7.12 26.37
CA HIS A 179 -21.95 -8.24 27.30
C HIS A 179 -21.17 -7.96 28.59
N GLN A 180 -20.51 -6.82 28.73
CA GLN A 180 -19.84 -6.35 29.95
C GLN A 180 -18.73 -7.27 30.50
N TYR A 181 -18.28 -8.25 29.70
CA TYR A 181 -17.15 -9.10 30.11
C TYR A 181 -15.81 -8.35 30.08
N GLY A 182 -15.72 -7.26 29.30
CA GLY A 182 -14.53 -6.42 29.18
C GLY A 182 -13.36 -7.16 28.55
N ALA A 183 -12.15 -6.73 28.90
CA ALA A 183 -10.92 -7.30 28.39
C ALA A 183 -9.88 -7.50 29.50
N SER A 184 -8.93 -8.38 29.26
CA SER A 184 -7.69 -8.50 30.03
C SER A 184 -6.58 -7.78 29.26
N ILE A 185 -5.76 -6.97 29.95
CA ILE A 185 -4.78 -6.09 29.34
C ILE A 185 -3.46 -6.22 30.06
N GLY A 186 -2.37 -6.42 29.29
CA GLY A 186 -1.02 -6.34 29.78
C GLY A 186 -0.22 -5.32 28.95
N TYR A 187 0.79 -4.71 29.52
CA TYR A 187 1.68 -3.82 28.80
C TYR A 187 3.15 -4.05 29.19
N SER A 188 4.06 -3.67 28.32
CA SER A 188 5.48 -3.71 28.55
C SER A 188 6.15 -2.48 27.94
N MET A 189 7.07 -1.89 28.69
CA MET A 189 7.90 -0.76 28.25
C MET A 189 9.21 -1.24 27.64
N ILE A 190 9.67 -0.51 26.62
CA ILE A 190 11.00 -0.63 26.00
C ILE A 190 11.69 0.71 26.20
N LEU A 191 12.70 0.72 27.06
CA LEU A 191 13.36 1.96 27.49
C LEU A 191 14.69 2.22 26.77
N ASP A 192 15.25 1.18 26.15
CA ASP A 192 16.54 1.17 25.45
C ASP A 192 16.56 0.11 24.35
N ASP A 193 17.70 -0.07 23.71
CA ASP A 193 17.95 -1.03 22.63
C ASP A 193 18.24 -2.47 23.08
N ILE A 194 18.21 -2.73 24.39
CA ILE A 194 18.48 -4.08 24.95
C ILE A 194 17.24 -4.98 24.83
N LYS A 195 16.06 -4.40 25.11
CA LYS A 195 14.80 -5.13 25.09
C LYS A 195 14.19 -5.12 23.69
N THR A 196 13.99 -6.28 23.11
CA THR A 196 13.38 -6.43 21.78
C THR A 196 11.87 -6.20 21.80
N ILE A 197 11.29 -5.92 20.63
CA ILE A 197 9.82 -5.85 20.47
C ILE A 197 9.17 -7.19 20.83
N GLU A 198 9.80 -8.31 20.47
CA GLU A 198 9.30 -9.65 20.78
C GLU A 198 9.31 -9.92 22.28
N ASP A 199 10.35 -9.52 23.00
CA ASP A 199 10.41 -9.62 24.46
C ASP A 199 9.28 -8.82 25.11
N ALA A 200 9.04 -7.60 24.61
CA ALA A 200 7.96 -6.75 25.12
C ALA A 200 6.57 -7.34 24.85
N ILE A 201 6.35 -7.95 23.68
CA ILE A 201 5.11 -8.68 23.36
C ILE A 201 4.91 -9.84 24.32
N ASN A 202 5.94 -10.64 24.55
CA ASN A 202 5.90 -11.78 25.44
C ASN A 202 5.58 -11.36 26.90
N GLU A 203 6.26 -10.33 27.39
CA GLU A 203 6.01 -9.82 28.75
C GLU A 203 4.59 -9.25 28.90
N ALA A 204 4.13 -8.43 27.95
CA ALA A 204 2.77 -7.91 27.95
C ALA A 204 1.72 -9.03 27.90
N THR A 205 1.98 -10.10 27.12
CA THR A 205 1.11 -11.26 27.04
C THR A 205 1.05 -12.01 28.36
N ILE A 206 2.17 -12.20 29.05
CA ILE A 206 2.20 -12.83 30.39
C ILE A 206 1.37 -12.02 31.38
N LEU A 207 1.56 -10.70 31.41
CA LEU A 207 0.81 -9.82 32.33
C LEU A 207 -0.71 -9.83 32.02
N MET A 208 -1.08 -9.84 30.75
CA MET A 208 -2.47 -9.95 30.32
C MET A 208 -3.10 -11.27 30.80
N ARG A 209 -2.39 -12.40 30.62
CA ARG A 209 -2.88 -13.73 31.08
C ARG A 209 -3.03 -13.78 32.60
N GLN A 210 -2.07 -13.27 33.35
CA GLN A 210 -2.17 -13.17 34.81
C GLN A 210 -3.38 -12.34 35.28
N GLN A 211 -3.73 -11.29 34.53
CA GLN A 211 -4.94 -10.52 34.78
C GLN A 211 -6.22 -11.33 34.48
N LYS A 212 -6.18 -12.16 33.44
CA LYS A 212 -7.32 -13.02 33.03
C LYS A 212 -7.61 -14.11 34.06
N GLU A 213 -6.56 -14.68 34.65
CA GLU A 213 -6.68 -15.77 35.69
C GLU A 213 -7.21 -15.25 37.03
N LYS A 214 -7.09 -13.95 37.31
CA LYS A 214 -7.57 -13.35 38.59
C LYS A 214 -9.05 -12.97 38.58
N LYS A 215 -9.74 -13.18 37.47
CA LYS A 215 -11.18 -12.89 37.29
C LYS A 215 -11.98 -14.14 37.45
#